data_8e984e4e3d7ab6ee59c160ffeabe363f
#
_entry.id   8e984e4e3d7ab6ee59c160ffeabe363f
#
_cell.length_a   1.000
_cell.length_b   1.000
_cell.length_c   1.000
_cell.angle_alpha   90.00
_cell.angle_beta   90.00
_cell.angle_gamma   90.00
#
_symmetry.space_group_name_H-M   'P 1'
#
loop_
_entity.id
_entity.type
_entity.pdbx_description
1 polymer ?
#
loop_
_entity_poly.entity_id
_entity_poly.type
_entity_poly.pdbx_seq_one_letter_code
_entity_poly.pdbx_strand_id
1 'polypeptide(L)'
;MMDSSFQHILPSKVEIQEFPRFQNLPKQAIHVIQNLEQCEAIRAELEQVSIFGFDSESKPTFQVGEVSTGPHLIQLASVEQAYLFQMSPPIWSFLAPFLANPDQLKVGFGLKNDAYLFRKKGFELKGVVELSKCFASFGLTNPVGIKNAIALLFQLNFPKSKKVSTSNWARKILTPEQVDYAAADAYAALLVFEELRRLERLPKDISKELEKTTKPCRHEKL
;
A
#
# COMPACT_ATOMS: atom_id res chain seq x y z
N MET A 1 26.53 17.67 -18.63
CA MET A 1 25.55 18.69 -18.23
C MET A 1 24.19 18.15 -18.60
N MET A 2 23.45 17.56 -17.65
CA MET A 2 22.08 17.11 -17.87
C MET A 2 21.18 18.32 -17.68
N ASP A 3 20.38 18.59 -18.69
CA ASP A 3 19.42 19.70 -18.75
C ASP A 3 18.39 19.58 -17.61
N SER A 4 18.40 20.54 -16.69
CA SER A 4 17.66 20.54 -15.43
C SER A 4 16.26 21.19 -15.53
N SER A 5 15.63 21.18 -16.70
CA SER A 5 14.39 21.92 -16.96
C SER A 5 13.12 21.09 -17.23
N PHE A 6 13.11 19.79 -16.95
CA PHE A 6 11.85 19.04 -16.97
C PHE A 6 11.12 19.19 -15.62
N GLN A 7 10.38 20.28 -15.45
CA GLN A 7 9.28 20.29 -14.49
C GLN A 7 8.23 19.26 -15.01
N HIS A 8 8.17 18.11 -14.36
CA HIS A 8 7.11 17.15 -14.65
C HIS A 8 5.77 17.74 -14.20
N ILE A 9 4.99 18.20 -15.17
CA ILE A 9 3.63 18.66 -14.94
C ILE A 9 2.77 17.39 -14.80
N LEU A 10 1.97 17.30 -13.74
CA LEU A 10 1.01 16.21 -13.60
C LEU A 10 0.05 16.21 -14.80
N PRO A 11 -0.22 15.05 -15.40
CA PRO A 11 -1.23 14.96 -16.46
C PRO A 11 -2.58 15.50 -15.97
N SER A 12 -3.26 16.22 -16.82
CA SER A 12 -4.61 16.73 -16.56
C SER A 12 -5.62 15.58 -16.44
N LYS A 13 -6.77 15.87 -15.85
CA LYS A 13 -7.86 14.86 -15.75
C LYS A 13 -8.32 14.35 -17.12
N VAL A 14 -8.27 15.19 -18.15
CA VAL A 14 -8.65 14.82 -19.51
C VAL A 14 -7.61 13.86 -20.10
N GLU A 15 -6.33 14.19 -19.99
CA GLU A 15 -5.25 13.31 -20.47
C GLU A 15 -5.27 11.94 -19.76
N ILE A 16 -5.50 11.92 -18.44
CA ILE A 16 -5.60 10.66 -17.68
C ILE A 16 -6.75 9.76 -18.19
N GLN A 17 -7.84 10.35 -18.65
CA GLN A 17 -8.97 9.58 -19.20
C GLN A 17 -8.64 8.87 -20.51
N GLU A 18 -7.71 9.42 -21.29
CA GLU A 18 -7.22 8.83 -22.54
C GLU A 18 -6.17 7.73 -22.33
N PHE A 19 -5.59 7.64 -21.12
CA PHE A 19 -4.60 6.61 -20.84
C PHE A 19 -5.23 5.21 -20.75
N PRO A 20 -4.48 4.16 -21.13
CA PRO A 20 -4.90 2.78 -20.91
C PRO A 20 -5.26 2.54 -19.45
N ARG A 21 -6.27 1.68 -19.22
CA ARG A 21 -6.68 1.35 -17.85
C ARG A 21 -5.59 0.56 -17.12
N PHE A 22 -5.32 0.93 -15.88
CA PHE A 22 -4.46 0.16 -14.97
C PHE A 22 -4.95 -1.28 -14.86
N GLN A 23 -4.04 -2.23 -14.96
CA GLN A 23 -4.31 -3.66 -14.81
C GLN A 23 -3.91 -4.11 -13.40
N ASN A 24 -4.87 -4.66 -12.68
CA ASN A 24 -4.65 -5.26 -11.37
C ASN A 24 -3.99 -6.64 -11.51
N LEU A 25 -3.58 -7.22 -10.38
CA LEU A 25 -3.22 -8.63 -10.29
C LEU A 25 -4.36 -9.53 -10.82
N PRO A 26 -4.04 -10.68 -11.43
CA PRO A 26 -5.05 -11.62 -11.85
C PRO A 26 -5.81 -12.16 -10.64
N LYS A 27 -7.10 -12.47 -10.80
CA LYS A 27 -8.01 -12.85 -9.69
C LYS A 27 -7.49 -14.00 -8.82
N GLN A 28 -6.80 -14.97 -9.42
CA GLN A 28 -6.20 -16.11 -8.71
C GLN A 28 -5.01 -15.72 -7.81
N ALA A 29 -4.45 -14.54 -8.00
CA ALA A 29 -3.38 -13.98 -7.18
C ALA A 29 -3.89 -13.05 -6.07
N ILE A 30 -5.21 -12.95 -5.90
CA ILE A 30 -5.83 -12.10 -4.86
C ILE A 30 -6.52 -13.02 -3.85
N HIS A 31 -6.03 -13.01 -2.61
CA HIS A 31 -6.46 -13.91 -1.54
C HIS A 31 -7.22 -13.13 -0.46
N VAL A 32 -8.47 -13.51 -0.21
CA VAL A 32 -9.26 -12.96 0.92
C VAL A 32 -9.06 -13.87 2.13
N ILE A 33 -8.45 -13.33 3.18
CA ILE A 33 -8.07 -14.05 4.39
C ILE A 33 -9.09 -13.71 5.51
N GLN A 34 -9.79 -14.73 6.02
CA GLN A 34 -10.91 -14.57 6.94
C GLN A 34 -10.71 -15.28 8.29
N ASN A 35 -9.71 -16.16 8.39
CA ASN A 35 -9.44 -16.94 9.59
C ASN A 35 -7.95 -17.22 9.79
N LEU A 36 -7.60 -17.74 10.97
CA LEU A 36 -6.21 -17.99 11.36
C LEU A 36 -5.56 -19.10 10.54
N GLU A 37 -6.30 -20.14 10.14
CA GLU A 37 -5.79 -21.22 9.32
C GLU A 37 -5.28 -20.71 7.98
N GLN A 38 -6.04 -19.84 7.32
CA GLN A 38 -5.62 -19.17 6.09
C GLN A 38 -4.39 -18.27 6.31
N CYS A 39 -4.32 -17.57 7.46
CA CYS A 39 -3.14 -16.78 7.83
C CYS A 39 -1.89 -17.66 7.94
N GLU A 40 -1.99 -18.79 8.66
CA GLU A 40 -0.85 -19.68 8.86
C GLU A 40 -0.39 -20.34 7.55
N ALA A 41 -1.32 -20.64 6.65
CA ALA A 41 -1.00 -21.21 5.34
C ALA A 41 -0.10 -20.31 4.47
N ILE A 42 -0.18 -18.99 4.65
CA ILE A 42 0.61 -18.01 3.88
C ILE A 42 1.77 -17.39 4.67
N ARG A 43 1.99 -17.82 5.92
CA ARG A 43 3.01 -17.23 6.81
C ARG A 43 4.39 -17.19 6.17
N ALA A 44 4.86 -18.32 5.64
CA ALA A 44 6.18 -18.43 5.04
C ALA A 44 6.35 -17.50 3.82
N GLU A 45 5.30 -17.29 3.05
CA GLU A 45 5.30 -16.35 1.93
C GLU A 45 5.44 -14.90 2.42
N LEU A 46 4.67 -14.53 3.45
CA LEU A 46 4.74 -13.17 4.03
C LEU A 46 6.10 -12.89 4.67
N GLU A 47 6.73 -13.88 5.29
CA GLU A 47 8.05 -13.74 5.91
C GLU A 47 9.17 -13.48 4.89
N GLN A 48 9.01 -13.90 3.64
CA GLN A 48 9.99 -13.71 2.57
C GLN A 48 9.88 -12.35 1.87
N VAL A 49 8.78 -11.65 2.04
CA VAL A 49 8.54 -10.35 1.38
C VAL A 49 9.16 -9.23 2.19
N SER A 50 10.12 -8.51 1.62
CA SER A 50 10.77 -7.36 2.27
C SER A 50 10.00 -6.05 2.11
N ILE A 51 9.16 -5.92 1.08
CA ILE A 51 8.43 -4.70 0.76
C ILE A 51 7.00 -5.06 0.36
N PHE A 52 6.04 -4.58 1.13
CA PHE A 52 4.62 -4.70 0.81
C PHE A 52 4.03 -3.38 0.34
N GLY A 53 3.27 -3.41 -0.74
CA GLY A 53 2.24 -2.42 -0.96
C GLY A 53 1.19 -2.56 0.13
N PHE A 54 0.80 -1.44 0.74
CA PHE A 54 -0.03 -1.42 1.94
C PHE A 54 -1.15 -0.40 1.83
N ASP A 55 -2.35 -0.81 2.23
CA ASP A 55 -3.48 0.09 2.48
C ASP A 55 -4.37 -0.52 3.57
N SER A 56 -5.34 0.24 4.08
CA SER A 56 -6.38 -0.28 4.97
C SER A 56 -7.73 0.38 4.72
N GLU A 57 -8.81 -0.38 4.93
CA GLU A 57 -10.15 0.10 4.71
C GLU A 57 -11.01 0.02 5.98
N SER A 58 -11.77 1.07 6.20
CA SER A 58 -12.68 1.17 7.34
C SER A 58 -14.11 1.39 6.87
N LYS A 59 -15.05 0.76 7.56
CA LYS A 59 -16.47 1.10 7.40
C LYS A 59 -16.64 2.61 7.65
N PRO A 60 -17.33 3.34 6.77
CA PRO A 60 -17.60 4.75 6.99
C PRO A 60 -18.47 4.98 8.23
N THR A 61 -18.24 6.09 8.90
CA THR A 61 -19.10 6.59 9.98
C THR A 61 -20.07 7.63 9.41
N PHE A 62 -21.32 7.56 9.80
CA PHE A 62 -22.39 8.43 9.26
C PHE A 62 -22.96 9.39 10.28
N GLN A 63 -22.72 9.15 11.58
CA GLN A 63 -23.25 9.99 12.66
C GLN A 63 -22.14 10.85 13.27
N VAL A 64 -22.50 12.06 13.65
CA VAL A 64 -21.60 12.95 14.39
C VAL A 64 -21.25 12.30 15.73
N GLY A 65 -19.96 12.16 16.02
CA GLY A 65 -19.47 11.49 17.25
C GLY A 65 -19.35 9.97 17.14
N GLU A 66 -19.75 9.35 16.02
CA GLU A 66 -19.52 7.92 15.79
C GLU A 66 -18.02 7.63 15.73
N VAL A 67 -17.54 6.74 16.59
CA VAL A 67 -16.12 6.33 16.61
C VAL A 67 -15.87 5.25 15.57
N SER A 68 -14.89 5.47 14.69
CA SER A 68 -14.45 4.44 13.74
C SER A 68 -13.97 3.19 14.49
N THR A 69 -14.54 2.05 14.14
CA THR A 69 -14.18 0.72 14.68
C THR A 69 -13.10 0.01 13.84
N GLY A 70 -12.75 0.60 12.69
CA GLY A 70 -11.76 0.05 11.75
C GLY A 70 -10.31 0.07 12.26
N PRO A 71 -9.35 -0.35 11.40
CA PRO A 71 -9.63 -0.88 10.07
C PRO A 71 -10.34 -2.24 10.12
N HIS A 72 -11.16 -2.49 9.11
CA HIS A 72 -11.92 -3.74 8.93
C HIS A 72 -11.26 -4.65 7.88
N LEU A 73 -10.43 -4.06 7.03
CA LEU A 73 -9.61 -4.74 6.05
C LEU A 73 -8.19 -4.17 6.08
N ILE A 74 -7.19 -5.04 6.00
CA ILE A 74 -5.79 -4.69 5.77
C ILE A 74 -5.35 -5.36 4.48
N GLN A 75 -4.68 -4.61 3.61
CA GLN A 75 -4.18 -5.09 2.34
C GLN A 75 -2.65 -5.11 2.35
N LEU A 76 -2.07 -6.26 2.03
CA LEU A 76 -0.65 -6.43 1.75
C LEU A 76 -0.49 -6.98 0.33
N ALA A 77 0.29 -6.31 -0.51
CA ALA A 77 0.58 -6.77 -1.85
C ALA A 77 2.09 -6.92 -2.08
N SER A 78 2.49 -8.06 -2.66
CA SER A 78 3.76 -8.27 -3.32
C SER A 78 3.61 -8.02 -4.82
N VAL A 79 4.67 -8.23 -5.60
CA VAL A 79 4.60 -8.13 -7.08
C VAL A 79 3.75 -9.24 -7.71
N GLU A 80 3.53 -10.35 -7.00
CA GLU A 80 2.86 -11.55 -7.51
C GLU A 80 1.50 -11.79 -6.86
N GLN A 81 1.30 -11.37 -5.62
CA GLN A 81 0.15 -11.73 -4.79
C GLN A 81 -0.39 -10.52 -4.02
N ALA A 82 -1.70 -10.51 -3.77
CA ALA A 82 -2.34 -9.60 -2.84
C ALA A 82 -3.12 -10.37 -1.77
N TYR A 83 -2.93 -10.00 -0.51
CA TYR A 83 -3.58 -10.59 0.65
C TYR A 83 -4.49 -9.56 1.31
N LEU A 84 -5.78 -9.85 1.36
CA LEU A 84 -6.84 -9.00 1.89
C LEU A 84 -7.34 -9.58 3.20
N PHE A 85 -6.83 -9.09 4.31
CA PHE A 85 -7.16 -9.60 5.64
C PHE A 85 -8.43 -8.94 6.18
N GLN A 86 -9.53 -9.69 6.29
CA GLN A 86 -10.73 -9.25 7.00
C GLN A 86 -10.49 -9.33 8.52
N MET A 87 -10.46 -8.18 9.18
CA MET A 87 -9.91 -8.07 10.53
C MET A 87 -10.80 -8.69 11.60
N SER A 88 -10.20 -9.56 12.41
CA SER A 88 -10.73 -10.18 13.61
C SER A 88 -9.62 -10.29 14.67
N PRO A 89 -9.93 -10.50 15.96
CA PRO A 89 -8.89 -10.59 16.99
C PRO A 89 -7.77 -11.59 16.67
N PRO A 90 -8.02 -12.83 16.16
CA PRO A 90 -6.96 -13.75 15.78
C PRO A 90 -6.08 -13.22 14.63
N ILE A 91 -6.68 -12.58 13.61
CA ILE A 91 -5.95 -12.02 12.47
C ILE A 91 -5.10 -10.81 12.91
N TRP A 92 -5.60 -9.97 13.83
CA TRP A 92 -4.81 -8.92 14.44
C TRP A 92 -3.55 -9.47 15.13
N SER A 93 -3.69 -10.51 15.96
CA SER A 93 -2.57 -11.15 16.64
C SER A 93 -1.57 -11.75 15.65
N PHE A 94 -2.04 -12.34 14.56
CA PHE A 94 -1.20 -12.87 13.49
C PHE A 94 -0.42 -11.78 12.77
N LEU A 95 -1.08 -10.67 12.40
CA LEU A 95 -0.44 -9.59 11.63
C LEU A 95 0.46 -8.68 12.47
N ALA A 96 0.25 -8.61 13.79
CA ALA A 96 1.00 -7.69 14.66
C ALA A 96 2.52 -7.74 14.47
N PRO A 97 3.19 -8.91 14.44
CA PRO A 97 4.64 -8.97 14.22
C PRO A 97 5.07 -8.44 12.84
N PHE A 98 4.30 -8.71 11.78
CA PHE A 98 4.59 -8.19 10.43
C PHE A 98 4.42 -6.67 10.35
N LEU A 99 3.37 -6.15 10.97
CA LEU A 99 3.10 -4.71 10.99
C LEU A 99 4.13 -3.94 11.82
N ALA A 100 4.62 -4.53 12.92
CA ALA A 100 5.62 -3.94 13.80
C ALA A 100 7.07 -4.15 13.32
N ASN A 101 7.30 -4.98 12.28
CA ASN A 101 8.63 -5.25 11.76
C ASN A 101 9.15 -4.04 10.95
N PRO A 102 10.21 -3.34 11.39
CA PRO A 102 10.77 -2.22 10.65
C PRO A 102 11.51 -2.66 9.37
N ASP A 103 11.99 -3.91 9.31
CA ASP A 103 12.77 -4.44 8.18
C ASP A 103 11.88 -4.90 7.02
N GLN A 104 10.58 -5.05 7.26
CA GLN A 104 9.57 -5.25 6.22
C GLN A 104 8.87 -3.92 5.94
N LEU A 105 9.16 -3.28 4.80
CA LEU A 105 8.55 -2.01 4.46
C LEU A 105 7.08 -2.15 4.07
N LYS A 106 6.26 -1.22 4.53
CA LYS A 106 4.86 -1.02 4.13
C LYS A 106 4.77 0.29 3.38
N VAL A 107 4.61 0.23 2.06
CA VAL A 107 4.58 1.40 1.19
C VAL A 107 3.15 1.71 0.75
N GLY A 108 2.70 2.94 0.90
CA GLY A 108 1.31 3.28 0.60
C GLY A 108 1.05 4.78 0.55
N PHE A 109 -0.21 5.13 0.38
CA PHE A 109 -0.68 6.51 0.25
C PHE A 109 -1.63 6.86 1.39
N GLY A 110 -1.39 7.99 2.09
CA GLY A 110 -2.28 8.49 3.14
C GLY A 110 -2.18 7.76 4.47
N LEU A 111 -1.08 7.06 4.73
CA LEU A 111 -0.88 6.13 5.85
C LEU A 111 -0.87 6.75 7.25
N LYS A 112 -0.95 8.09 7.35
CA LYS A 112 -0.98 8.78 8.65
C LYS A 112 -2.21 8.41 9.49
N ASN A 113 -3.37 8.27 8.83
CA ASN A 113 -4.62 7.87 9.51
C ASN A 113 -4.57 6.43 9.97
N ASP A 114 -3.99 5.54 9.15
CA ASP A 114 -3.79 4.13 9.47
C ASP A 114 -2.92 3.99 10.72
N ALA A 115 -1.76 4.60 10.75
CA ALA A 115 -0.87 4.60 11.91
C ALA A 115 -1.56 5.09 13.20
N TYR A 116 -2.47 6.06 13.09
CA TYR A 116 -3.27 6.51 14.23
C TYR A 116 -4.27 5.45 14.69
N LEU A 117 -5.02 4.84 13.77
CA LEU A 117 -6.01 3.80 14.06
C LEU A 117 -5.37 2.56 14.67
N PHE A 118 -4.21 2.15 14.15
CA PHE A 118 -3.44 1.02 14.67
C PHE A 118 -3.01 1.26 16.12
N ARG A 119 -2.41 2.42 16.42
CA ARG A 119 -2.00 2.80 17.78
C ARG A 119 -3.19 2.82 18.75
N LYS A 120 -4.35 3.32 18.31
CA LYS A 120 -5.57 3.32 19.12
C LYS A 120 -6.03 1.91 19.49
N LYS A 121 -5.71 0.91 18.67
CA LYS A 121 -6.00 -0.52 18.92
C LYS A 121 -4.85 -1.24 19.67
N GLY A 122 -3.78 -0.54 20.04
CA GLY A 122 -2.63 -1.13 20.71
C GLY A 122 -1.64 -1.85 19.80
N PHE A 123 -1.71 -1.61 18.48
CA PHE A 123 -0.78 -2.18 17.51
C PHE A 123 0.19 -1.13 16.99
N GLU A 124 1.43 -1.55 16.73
CA GLU A 124 2.44 -0.72 16.09
C GLU A 124 2.44 -0.95 14.57
N LEU A 125 2.68 0.13 13.83
CA LEU A 125 2.94 0.08 12.40
C LEU A 125 4.29 0.74 12.16
N LYS A 126 5.30 -0.08 11.79
CA LYS A 126 6.69 0.33 11.55
C LYS A 126 7.12 0.04 10.11
N GLY A 127 8.26 0.58 9.69
CA GLY A 127 8.75 0.41 8.32
C GLY A 127 7.80 1.02 7.29
N VAL A 128 7.22 2.20 7.57
CA VAL A 128 6.19 2.83 6.74
C VAL A 128 6.79 3.86 5.80
N VAL A 129 6.45 3.76 4.52
CA VAL A 129 6.82 4.76 3.49
C VAL A 129 5.56 5.43 2.96
N GLU A 130 5.41 6.72 3.25
CA GLU A 130 4.31 7.57 2.75
C GLU A 130 4.63 8.06 1.34
N LEU A 131 4.10 7.38 0.33
CA LEU A 131 4.42 7.64 -1.08
C LEU A 131 3.95 8.99 -1.60
N SER A 132 2.88 9.55 -1.03
CA SER A 132 2.35 10.86 -1.49
C SER A 132 3.40 11.98 -1.42
N LYS A 133 4.43 11.83 -0.59
CA LYS A 133 5.51 12.80 -0.36
C LYS A 133 6.79 12.51 -1.15
N CYS A 134 6.85 11.42 -1.91
CA CYS A 134 8.08 10.99 -2.60
C CYS A 134 8.30 11.65 -3.97
N PHE A 135 7.52 12.67 -4.32
CA PHE A 135 7.53 13.27 -5.66
C PHE A 135 8.27 14.61 -5.76
N ALA A 136 8.99 15.02 -4.73
CA ALA A 136 9.76 16.28 -4.75
C ALA A 136 10.82 16.33 -5.86
N SER A 137 11.43 15.18 -6.19
CA SER A 137 12.40 15.05 -7.29
C SER A 137 11.81 15.26 -8.69
N PHE A 138 10.48 15.29 -8.81
CA PHE A 138 9.73 15.65 -10.03
C PHE A 138 9.28 17.12 -10.02
N GLY A 139 9.71 17.91 -9.05
CA GLY A 139 9.28 19.30 -8.88
C GLY A 139 7.92 19.47 -8.22
N LEU A 140 7.32 18.38 -7.69
CA LEU A 140 5.99 18.38 -7.07
C LEU A 140 6.13 18.51 -5.54
N THR A 141 5.78 19.68 -5.01
CA THR A 141 5.87 20.00 -3.58
C THR A 141 4.63 19.61 -2.77
N ASN A 142 3.47 19.52 -3.45
CA ASN A 142 2.23 19.06 -2.83
C ASN A 142 2.15 17.52 -2.84
N PRO A 143 1.46 16.90 -1.87
CA PRO A 143 1.25 15.47 -1.86
C PRO A 143 0.57 14.97 -3.14
N VAL A 144 1.13 13.91 -3.74
CA VAL A 144 0.61 13.29 -4.96
C VAL A 144 -0.20 12.07 -4.57
N GLY A 145 -1.48 12.03 -4.97
CA GLY A 145 -2.32 10.84 -4.74
C GLY A 145 -2.04 9.73 -5.76
N ILE A 146 -2.42 8.49 -5.43
CA ILE A 146 -2.16 7.28 -6.22
C ILE A 146 -2.55 7.40 -7.71
N LYS A 147 -3.71 8.01 -8.03
CA LYS A 147 -4.14 8.22 -9.42
C LYS A 147 -3.14 9.05 -10.24
N ASN A 148 -2.68 10.14 -9.65
CA ASN A 148 -1.72 11.03 -10.30
C ASN A 148 -0.32 10.40 -10.35
N ALA A 149 0.06 9.62 -9.33
CA ALA A 149 1.31 8.88 -9.32
C ALA A 149 1.36 7.82 -10.44
N ILE A 150 0.30 7.02 -10.58
CA ILE A 150 0.17 6.03 -11.66
C ILE A 150 0.14 6.71 -13.03
N ALA A 151 -0.58 7.81 -13.18
CA ALA A 151 -0.64 8.56 -14.43
C ALA A 151 0.73 9.15 -14.81
N LEU A 152 1.44 9.73 -13.84
CA LEU A 152 2.75 10.34 -14.06
C LEU A 152 3.82 9.31 -14.43
N LEU A 153 3.88 8.19 -13.70
CA LEU A 153 4.96 7.22 -13.83
C LEU A 153 4.74 6.19 -14.95
N PHE A 154 3.47 5.84 -15.20
CA PHE A 154 3.14 4.72 -16.10
C PHE A 154 2.24 5.11 -17.27
N GLN A 155 1.72 6.34 -17.32
CA GLN A 155 0.71 6.77 -18.30
C GLN A 155 -0.51 5.83 -18.31
N LEU A 156 -0.98 5.47 -17.12
CA LEU A 156 -2.14 4.61 -16.92
C LEU A 156 -3.24 5.34 -16.17
N ASN A 157 -4.49 5.02 -16.50
CA ASN A 157 -5.68 5.49 -15.79
C ASN A 157 -6.01 4.53 -14.65
N PHE A 158 -5.77 4.96 -13.40
CA PHE A 158 -6.10 4.18 -12.21
C PHE A 158 -7.55 4.40 -11.79
N PRO A 159 -8.43 3.38 -11.92
CA PRO A 159 -9.84 3.52 -11.60
C PRO A 159 -10.06 3.53 -10.08
N LYS A 160 -10.42 4.69 -9.52
CA LYS A 160 -10.76 4.78 -8.09
C LYS A 160 -12.24 5.16 -7.93
N SER A 161 -13.06 4.18 -7.54
CA SER A 161 -14.50 4.36 -7.34
C SER A 161 -14.80 4.90 -5.95
N LYS A 162 -15.35 6.13 -5.87
CA LYS A 162 -15.82 6.69 -4.59
C LYS A 162 -16.91 5.82 -3.93
N LYS A 163 -17.79 5.20 -4.74
CA LYS A 163 -18.84 4.30 -4.24
C LYS A 163 -18.25 3.08 -3.53
N VAL A 164 -17.16 2.52 -4.05
CA VAL A 164 -16.50 1.36 -3.43
C VAL A 164 -15.71 1.78 -2.19
N SER A 165 -14.89 2.85 -2.27
CA SER A 165 -14.09 3.32 -1.13
C SER A 165 -14.92 3.71 0.09
N THR A 166 -16.15 4.22 -0.11
CA THR A 166 -17.08 4.57 0.97
C THR A 166 -18.11 3.47 1.26
N SER A 167 -17.88 2.25 0.83
CA SER A 167 -18.79 1.13 1.06
C SER A 167 -18.59 0.50 2.46
N ASN A 168 -19.46 -0.44 2.82
CA ASN A 168 -19.34 -1.13 4.10
C ASN A 168 -18.24 -2.20 4.07
N TRP A 169 -17.03 -1.85 4.51
CA TRP A 169 -15.89 -2.75 4.63
C TRP A 169 -15.96 -3.76 5.78
N ALA A 170 -16.91 -3.57 6.71
CA ALA A 170 -17.15 -4.51 7.83
C ALA A 170 -18.09 -5.68 7.47
N ARG A 171 -18.48 -5.82 6.20
CA ARG A 171 -19.36 -6.91 5.77
C ARG A 171 -18.63 -8.26 5.81
N LYS A 172 -19.39 -9.33 6.11
CA LYS A 172 -18.83 -10.69 6.23
C LYS A 172 -18.23 -11.22 4.92
N ILE A 173 -18.84 -10.89 3.78
CA ILE A 173 -18.35 -11.29 2.45
C ILE A 173 -18.16 -10.02 1.63
N LEU A 174 -16.92 -9.75 1.18
CA LEU A 174 -16.60 -8.65 0.29
C LEU A 174 -17.24 -8.86 -1.08
N THR A 175 -17.64 -7.78 -1.75
CA THR A 175 -18.07 -7.88 -3.15
C THR A 175 -16.85 -8.04 -4.07
N PRO A 176 -17.01 -8.59 -5.28
CA PRO A 176 -15.93 -8.66 -6.26
C PRO A 176 -15.27 -7.29 -6.51
N GLU A 177 -16.07 -6.21 -6.54
CA GLU A 177 -15.58 -4.85 -6.72
C GLU A 177 -14.76 -4.35 -5.53
N GLN A 178 -15.12 -4.74 -4.29
CA GLN A 178 -14.32 -4.44 -3.09
C GLN A 178 -13.00 -5.19 -3.11
N VAL A 179 -13.02 -6.47 -3.49
CA VAL A 179 -11.81 -7.30 -3.61
C VAL A 179 -10.85 -6.71 -4.65
N ASP A 180 -11.36 -6.40 -5.85
CA ASP A 180 -10.55 -5.80 -6.92
C ASP A 180 -9.99 -4.43 -6.52
N TYR A 181 -10.83 -3.57 -5.91
CA TYR A 181 -10.44 -2.26 -5.44
C TYR A 181 -9.31 -2.31 -4.39
N ALA A 182 -9.51 -3.11 -3.35
CA ALA A 182 -8.56 -3.23 -2.25
C ALA A 182 -7.19 -3.81 -2.69
N ALA A 183 -7.22 -4.84 -3.54
CA ALA A 183 -6.01 -5.40 -4.12
C ALA A 183 -5.28 -4.38 -5.00
N ALA A 184 -6.03 -3.62 -5.83
CA ALA A 184 -5.46 -2.62 -6.72
C ALA A 184 -4.79 -1.48 -5.95
N ASP A 185 -5.38 -0.98 -4.85
CA ASP A 185 -4.80 0.12 -4.05
C ASP A 185 -3.43 -0.29 -3.46
N ALA A 186 -3.32 -1.48 -2.86
CA ALA A 186 -2.05 -1.97 -2.32
C ALA A 186 -1.04 -2.30 -3.43
N TYR A 187 -1.46 -3.01 -4.48
CA TYR A 187 -0.57 -3.38 -5.59
C TYR A 187 -0.03 -2.15 -6.34
N ALA A 188 -0.87 -1.18 -6.65
CA ALA A 188 -0.44 0.05 -7.30
C ALA A 188 0.53 0.86 -6.43
N ALA A 189 0.36 0.87 -5.10
CA ALA A 189 1.31 1.50 -4.20
C ALA A 189 2.70 0.85 -4.28
N LEU A 190 2.76 -0.49 -4.32
CA LEU A 190 4.02 -1.20 -4.51
C LEU A 190 4.67 -0.85 -5.85
N LEU A 191 3.90 -0.88 -6.95
CA LEU A 191 4.44 -0.54 -8.28
C LEU A 191 5.01 0.88 -8.32
N VAL A 192 4.33 1.84 -7.71
CA VAL A 192 4.83 3.24 -7.61
C VAL A 192 6.15 3.28 -6.85
N PHE A 193 6.26 2.57 -5.73
CA PHE A 193 7.50 2.51 -4.96
C PHE A 193 8.64 1.92 -5.78
N GLU A 194 8.41 0.77 -6.42
CA GLU A 194 9.42 0.09 -7.25
C GLU A 194 9.88 0.95 -8.43
N GLU A 195 8.96 1.68 -9.06
CA GLU A 195 9.31 2.56 -10.16
C GLU A 195 10.13 3.78 -9.67
N LEU A 196 9.76 4.39 -8.54
CA LEU A 196 10.56 5.46 -7.92
C LEU A 196 11.96 4.96 -7.55
N ARG A 197 12.07 3.73 -7.06
CA ARG A 197 13.34 3.07 -6.77
C ARG A 197 14.16 2.85 -8.03
N ARG A 198 13.57 2.31 -9.08
CA ARG A 198 14.19 2.06 -10.40
C ARG A 198 14.71 3.34 -11.05
N LEU A 199 13.97 4.44 -10.89
CA LEU A 199 14.33 5.76 -11.41
C LEU A 199 15.33 6.52 -10.51
N GLU A 200 15.73 5.95 -9.37
CA GLU A 200 16.55 6.60 -8.33
C GLU A 200 15.94 7.92 -7.85
N ARG A 201 14.60 7.98 -7.73
CA ARG A 201 13.81 9.15 -7.34
C ARG A 201 13.24 9.08 -5.93
N LEU A 202 13.53 8.02 -5.19
CA LEU A 202 13.17 7.94 -3.77
C LEU A 202 13.90 9.02 -2.95
N PRO A 203 13.28 9.57 -1.89
CA PRO A 203 13.95 10.42 -0.92
C PRO A 203 15.20 9.75 -0.33
N LYS A 204 16.25 10.53 -0.09
CA LYS A 204 17.57 10.01 0.34
C LYS A 204 17.54 9.24 1.67
N ASP A 205 16.66 9.61 2.56
CA ASP A 205 16.43 8.91 3.84
C ASP A 205 15.89 7.50 3.63
N ILE A 206 14.90 7.35 2.74
CA ILE A 206 14.33 6.05 2.36
C ILE A 206 15.38 5.20 1.62
N SER A 207 16.10 5.78 0.66
CA SER A 207 17.16 5.06 -0.07
C SER A 207 18.24 4.52 0.86
N LYS A 208 18.67 5.31 1.87
CA LYS A 208 19.65 4.88 2.88
C LYS A 208 19.13 3.77 3.80
N GLU A 209 17.83 3.76 4.09
CA GLU A 209 17.21 2.70 4.90
C GLU A 209 17.15 1.39 4.13
N LEU A 210 16.81 1.43 2.84
CA LEU A 210 16.87 0.27 1.95
C LEU A 210 18.27 -0.35 1.84
N GLU A 211 19.33 0.47 1.75
CA GLU A 211 20.70 -0.02 1.70
C GLU A 211 21.13 -0.76 2.97
N LYS A 212 20.54 -0.44 4.12
CA LYS A 212 20.81 -1.14 5.39
C LYS A 212 20.11 -2.51 5.44
N THR A 213 18.88 -2.60 4.93
CA THR A 213 18.08 -3.84 4.94
C THR A 213 18.54 -4.83 3.88
N THR A 214 19.15 -4.37 2.78
CA THR A 214 19.65 -5.23 1.68
C THR A 214 21.08 -5.74 1.86
N LYS A 215 21.80 -5.36 2.94
CA LYS A 215 23.11 -5.94 3.23
C LYS A 215 22.93 -7.41 3.65
N PRO A 216 23.56 -8.38 2.94
CA PRO A 216 23.52 -9.78 3.35
C PRO A 216 24.08 -9.89 4.77
N CYS A 217 23.41 -10.66 5.65
CA CYS A 217 23.95 -11.05 6.93
C CYS A 217 25.39 -11.54 6.72
N ARG A 218 26.37 -10.81 7.23
CA ARG A 218 27.72 -11.34 7.34
C ARG A 218 27.62 -12.52 8.31
N HIS A 219 27.69 -13.73 7.76
CA HIS A 219 28.02 -14.90 8.56
C HIS A 219 29.35 -14.60 9.22
N GLU A 220 29.34 -14.28 10.51
CA GLU A 220 30.52 -14.35 11.35
C GLU A 220 30.99 -15.79 11.27
N LYS A 221 32.17 -15.96 10.66
CA LYS A 221 32.90 -17.22 10.72
C LYS A 221 33.33 -17.42 12.17
N LEU A 222 32.75 -18.41 12.82
CA LEU A 222 33.34 -19.07 13.99
C LEU A 222 34.61 -19.83 13.60
#